data_31271715568a3acf4033fc80072d1f18
#
_entry.id   31271715568a3acf4033fc80072d1f18
#
_cell.length_a   1.000
_cell.length_b   1.000
_cell.length_c   1.000
_cell.angle_alpha   90.00
_cell.angle_beta   90.00
_cell.angle_gamma   90.00
#
_symmetry.space_group_name_H-M   'P 1'
#
loop_
_entity.id
_entity.type
_entity.pdbx_description
1 polymer ?
#
loop_
_entity_poly.entity_id
_entity_poly.type
_entity_poly.pdbx_seq_one_letter_code
_entity_poly.pdbx_strand_id
1 'polypeptide(L)'
;MDIAKNDDILEKSGYLLLDRATLIENYRKLQRHVGPEVTLIPVVKGNCYGYGAEEITDVLVNDCRVRVIGVGALCEGTAMRRRGVACDLMLLGGIAPQQYHIALHNDIIISIFRPECALAYEELCAAEGRVGRIQIKIETGMNRLGVRPGEDLAVLLTTLAACPHLSVCGVYSHFATATNCVNDAFTIEQ
;
A
#
# COMPACT_ATOMS: atom_id res chain seq x y z
N MET A 1 -14.47 -8.11 26.48
CA MET A 1 -13.96 -9.47 26.68
C MET A 1 -13.40 -9.55 28.08
N ASP A 2 -13.89 -10.48 28.90
CA ASP A 2 -13.37 -10.67 30.26
C ASP A 2 -12.16 -11.62 30.18
N ILE A 3 -10.95 -11.04 30.19
CA ILE A 3 -9.67 -11.75 30.05
C ILE A 3 -9.49 -12.81 31.14
N ALA A 4 -10.04 -12.55 32.35
CA ALA A 4 -9.92 -13.44 33.49
C ALA A 4 -10.69 -14.77 33.35
N LYS A 5 -11.50 -14.92 32.29
CA LYS A 5 -12.33 -16.12 32.02
C LYS A 5 -11.90 -16.85 30.75
N ASN A 6 -10.77 -16.49 30.15
CA ASN A 6 -10.28 -17.13 28.93
C ASN A 6 -9.00 -17.92 29.25
N ASP A 7 -9.18 -19.22 29.47
CA ASP A 7 -8.09 -20.14 29.84
C ASP A 7 -6.96 -20.15 28.80
N ASP A 8 -7.28 -20.03 27.49
CA ASP A 8 -6.28 -19.96 26.43
C ASP A 8 -5.33 -18.75 26.55
N ILE A 9 -5.79 -17.67 27.17
CA ILE A 9 -4.99 -16.47 27.43
C ILE A 9 -4.14 -16.66 28.70
N LEU A 10 -4.71 -17.30 29.72
CA LEU A 10 -4.04 -17.48 31.03
C LEU A 10 -2.85 -18.45 30.92
N GLU A 11 -2.86 -19.37 29.97
CA GLU A 11 -1.73 -20.28 29.71
C GLU A 11 -0.54 -19.63 29.01
N LYS A 12 -0.69 -18.41 28.46
CA LYS A 12 0.35 -17.71 27.74
C LYS A 12 1.13 -16.76 28.62
N SER A 13 2.45 -16.70 28.43
CA SER A 13 3.33 -15.78 29.15
C SER A 13 3.17 -14.30 28.74
N GLY A 14 2.41 -14.01 27.69
CA GLY A 14 2.08 -12.67 27.24
C GLY A 14 1.02 -12.69 26.13
N TYR A 15 0.30 -11.60 26.01
CA TYR A 15 -0.71 -11.38 24.94
C TYR A 15 -0.76 -9.91 24.54
N LEU A 16 -1.25 -9.66 23.32
CA LEU A 16 -1.55 -8.33 22.82
C LEU A 16 -3.06 -8.17 22.75
N LEU A 17 -3.58 -7.15 23.42
CA LEU A 17 -5.00 -6.79 23.36
C LEU A 17 -5.21 -5.69 22.33
N LEU A 18 -6.00 -5.99 21.30
CA LEU A 18 -6.43 -5.01 20.29
C LEU A 18 -7.84 -4.53 20.62
N ASP A 19 -7.98 -3.23 20.86
CA ASP A 19 -9.29 -2.61 21.02
C ASP A 19 -9.87 -2.22 19.66
N ARG A 20 -10.81 -3.02 19.19
CA ARG A 20 -11.52 -2.81 17.93
C ARG A 20 -12.25 -1.47 17.86
N ALA A 21 -12.90 -1.06 18.95
CA ALA A 21 -13.64 0.20 18.99
C ALA A 21 -12.71 1.41 18.85
N THR A 22 -11.58 1.37 19.56
CA THR A 22 -10.55 2.40 19.46
C THR A 22 -9.93 2.48 18.06
N LEU A 23 -9.66 1.35 17.40
CA LEU A 23 -9.15 1.33 16.03
C LEU A 23 -10.15 2.00 15.06
N ILE A 24 -11.42 1.63 15.14
CA ILE A 24 -12.49 2.23 14.31
C ILE A 24 -12.59 3.73 14.54
N GLU A 25 -12.59 4.16 15.82
CA GLU A 25 -12.69 5.59 16.14
C GLU A 25 -11.47 6.38 15.67
N ASN A 26 -10.26 5.84 15.76
CA ASN A 26 -9.06 6.46 15.23
C ASN A 26 -9.14 6.64 13.70
N TYR A 27 -9.57 5.60 12.98
CA TYR A 27 -9.79 5.71 11.54
C TYR A 27 -10.82 6.82 11.21
N ARG A 28 -11.95 6.86 11.93
CA ARG A 28 -12.99 7.88 11.74
C ARG A 28 -12.51 9.29 12.07
N LYS A 29 -11.68 9.45 13.10
CA LYS A 29 -11.06 10.75 13.44
C LYS A 29 -10.18 11.25 12.31
N LEU A 30 -9.32 10.39 11.77
CA LEU A 30 -8.47 10.74 10.63
C LEU A 30 -9.33 11.10 9.40
N GLN A 31 -10.36 10.29 9.09
CA GLN A 31 -11.24 10.58 7.97
C GLN A 31 -11.98 11.92 8.11
N ARG A 32 -12.45 12.24 9.32
CA ARG A 32 -13.05 13.56 9.59
C ARG A 32 -12.05 14.70 9.42
N HIS A 33 -10.80 14.48 9.81
CA HIS A 33 -9.74 15.49 9.72
C HIS A 33 -9.37 15.82 8.28
N VAL A 34 -9.24 14.82 7.41
CA VAL A 34 -8.87 15.00 6.00
C VAL A 34 -10.08 15.34 5.09
N GLY A 35 -11.30 15.14 5.58
CA GLY A 35 -12.51 15.39 4.84
C GLY A 35 -13.01 14.21 4.00
N PRO A 36 -14.26 14.29 3.47
CA PRO A 36 -14.91 13.18 2.77
C PRO A 36 -14.34 12.92 1.36
N GLU A 37 -13.72 13.91 0.75
CA GLU A 37 -13.16 13.80 -0.61
C GLU A 37 -11.80 13.08 -0.64
N VAL A 38 -11.15 12.91 0.52
CA VAL A 38 -9.87 12.24 0.64
C VAL A 38 -10.08 10.78 1.03
N THR A 39 -9.54 9.87 0.24
CA THR A 39 -9.52 8.44 0.58
C THR A 39 -8.30 8.12 1.45
N LEU A 40 -8.54 7.68 2.68
CA LEU A 40 -7.48 7.13 3.51
C LEU A 40 -7.06 5.74 3.00
N ILE A 41 -5.76 5.55 2.86
CA ILE A 41 -5.15 4.26 2.51
C ILE A 41 -4.35 3.76 3.71
N PRO A 42 -4.92 2.94 4.58
CA PRO A 42 -4.18 2.35 5.70
C PRO A 42 -3.04 1.46 5.20
N VAL A 43 -1.88 1.54 5.85
CA VAL A 43 -0.71 0.74 5.50
C VAL A 43 -0.47 -0.30 6.58
N VAL A 44 -0.61 -1.58 6.22
CA VAL A 44 -0.57 -2.73 7.15
C VAL A 44 0.72 -3.57 7.03
N LYS A 45 1.78 -2.98 6.49
CA LYS A 45 3.08 -3.62 6.29
C LYS A 45 3.71 -4.12 7.60
N GLY A 46 4.61 -5.10 7.49
CA GLY A 46 5.37 -5.61 8.65
C GLY A 46 4.45 -6.22 9.71
N ASN A 47 3.40 -6.94 9.29
CA ASN A 47 2.37 -7.46 10.20
C ASN A 47 1.78 -6.38 11.11
N CYS A 48 1.52 -5.17 10.57
CA CYS A 48 1.13 -3.98 11.34
C CYS A 48 2.09 -3.68 12.49
N TYR A 49 3.40 -3.82 12.22
CA TYR A 49 4.46 -3.66 13.24
C TYR A 49 4.27 -4.59 14.46
N GLY A 50 3.77 -5.81 14.24
CA GLY A 50 3.54 -6.82 15.27
C GLY A 50 2.13 -6.83 15.86
N TYR A 51 1.25 -5.90 15.45
CA TYR A 51 -0.13 -5.86 15.95
C TYR A 51 -1.07 -6.88 15.30
N GLY A 52 -0.64 -7.61 14.28
CA GLY A 52 -1.49 -8.55 13.55
C GLY A 52 -2.16 -7.89 12.33
N ALA A 53 -1.59 -8.12 11.13
CA ALA A 53 -2.15 -7.54 9.92
C ALA A 53 -3.52 -8.12 9.57
N GLU A 54 -3.78 -9.36 9.94
CA GLU A 54 -5.04 -10.04 9.67
C GLU A 54 -6.19 -9.40 10.42
N GLU A 55 -6.06 -9.30 11.74
CA GLU A 55 -7.08 -8.74 12.64
C GLU A 55 -7.36 -7.27 12.32
N ILE A 56 -6.30 -6.50 12.07
CA ILE A 56 -6.44 -5.08 11.73
C ILE A 56 -7.09 -4.91 10.35
N THR A 57 -6.70 -5.72 9.35
CA THR A 57 -7.32 -5.68 8.02
C THR A 57 -8.80 -6.02 8.08
N ASP A 58 -9.20 -7.02 8.86
CA ASP A 58 -10.61 -7.38 9.02
C ASP A 58 -11.45 -6.21 9.55
N VAL A 59 -10.95 -5.48 10.55
CA VAL A 59 -11.62 -4.27 11.07
C VAL A 59 -11.67 -3.16 10.02
N LEU A 60 -10.56 -2.90 9.34
CA LEU A 60 -10.49 -1.84 8.34
C LEU A 60 -11.44 -2.09 7.16
N VAL A 61 -11.52 -3.32 6.67
CA VAL A 61 -12.38 -3.68 5.54
C VAL A 61 -13.85 -3.78 5.95
N ASN A 62 -14.14 -4.48 7.03
CA ASN A 62 -15.52 -4.81 7.41
C ASN A 62 -16.23 -3.67 8.14
N ASP A 63 -15.54 -2.95 9.04
CA ASP A 63 -16.16 -1.89 9.85
C ASP A 63 -15.91 -0.49 9.31
N CYS A 64 -14.70 -0.24 8.81
CA CYS A 64 -14.33 1.07 8.29
C CYS A 64 -14.61 1.22 6.80
N ARG A 65 -14.94 0.13 6.09
CA ARG A 65 -15.25 0.11 4.65
C ARG A 65 -14.11 0.67 3.79
N VAL A 66 -12.87 0.36 4.18
CA VAL A 66 -11.68 0.77 3.45
C VAL A 66 -11.68 0.13 2.06
N ARG A 67 -11.42 0.96 1.03
CA ARG A 67 -11.41 0.55 -0.37
C ARG A 67 -10.03 0.18 -0.90
N VAL A 68 -8.98 0.69 -0.27
CA VAL A 68 -7.58 0.46 -0.67
C VAL A 68 -6.73 0.25 0.58
N ILE A 69 -5.87 -0.76 0.55
CA ILE A 69 -4.90 -1.03 1.62
C ILE A 69 -3.49 -1.03 1.04
N GLY A 70 -2.56 -0.35 1.71
CA GLY A 70 -1.14 -0.35 1.38
C GLY A 70 -0.40 -1.51 2.06
N VAL A 71 0.40 -2.24 1.27
CA VAL A 71 1.30 -3.30 1.76
C VAL A 71 2.75 -2.97 1.42
N GLY A 72 3.69 -3.48 2.20
CA GLY A 72 5.12 -3.24 1.99
C GLY A 72 5.80 -4.29 1.12
N ALA A 73 5.31 -5.52 1.17
CA ALA A 73 5.87 -6.67 0.46
C ALA A 73 4.78 -7.45 -0.30
N LEU A 74 5.19 -8.08 -1.40
CA LEU A 74 4.26 -8.85 -2.24
C LEU A 74 3.61 -10.02 -1.47
N CYS A 75 4.37 -10.68 -0.59
CA CYS A 75 3.85 -11.79 0.22
C CYS A 75 2.74 -11.36 1.18
N GLU A 76 2.74 -10.12 1.67
CA GLU A 76 1.67 -9.58 2.51
C GLU A 76 0.37 -9.45 1.68
N GLY A 77 0.47 -8.87 0.48
CA GLY A 77 -0.67 -8.75 -0.43
C GLY A 77 -1.24 -10.10 -0.85
N THR A 78 -0.39 -11.06 -1.21
CA THR A 78 -0.85 -12.41 -1.59
C THR A 78 -1.47 -13.17 -0.41
N ALA A 79 -0.98 -12.98 0.82
CA ALA A 79 -1.60 -13.54 2.02
C ALA A 79 -3.01 -12.98 2.23
N MET A 80 -3.21 -11.68 2.05
CA MET A 80 -4.53 -11.04 2.13
C MET A 80 -5.49 -11.56 1.06
N ARG A 81 -5.03 -11.71 -0.20
CA ARG A 81 -5.85 -12.30 -1.27
C ARG A 81 -6.29 -13.72 -0.97
N ARG A 82 -5.39 -14.57 -0.45
CA ARG A 82 -5.75 -15.94 -0.01
C ARG A 82 -6.81 -15.98 1.08
N ARG A 83 -6.92 -14.93 1.88
CA ARG A 83 -7.97 -14.76 2.90
C ARG A 83 -9.27 -14.16 2.36
N GLY A 84 -9.33 -13.84 1.07
CA GLY A 84 -10.51 -13.28 0.43
C GLY A 84 -10.68 -11.77 0.60
N VAL A 85 -9.63 -11.04 0.98
CA VAL A 85 -9.68 -9.57 1.02
C VAL A 85 -9.93 -9.05 -0.39
N ALA A 86 -11.07 -8.40 -0.61
CA ALA A 86 -11.54 -7.96 -1.93
C ALA A 86 -11.20 -6.51 -2.27
N CYS A 87 -10.86 -5.66 -1.27
CA CYS A 87 -10.48 -4.28 -1.53
C CYS A 87 -9.18 -4.19 -2.35
N ASP A 88 -8.89 -3.05 -2.95
CA ASP A 88 -7.65 -2.82 -3.67
C ASP A 88 -6.43 -2.97 -2.75
N LEU A 89 -5.42 -3.67 -3.24
CA LEU A 89 -4.13 -3.81 -2.56
C LEU A 89 -3.06 -3.04 -3.33
N MET A 90 -2.37 -2.12 -2.65
CA MET A 90 -1.37 -1.24 -3.21
C MET A 90 0.01 -1.57 -2.63
N LEU A 91 0.90 -2.09 -3.45
CA LEU A 91 2.26 -2.41 -3.04
C LEU A 91 3.14 -1.16 -3.10
N LEU A 92 3.60 -0.70 -1.95
CA LEU A 92 4.41 0.52 -1.80
C LEU A 92 5.90 0.32 -2.08
N GLY A 93 6.36 -0.94 -2.02
CA GLY A 93 7.72 -1.34 -2.36
C GLY A 93 7.88 -1.65 -3.84
N GLY A 94 9.13 -1.71 -4.31
CA GLY A 94 9.47 -2.29 -5.60
C GLY A 94 9.50 -3.82 -5.52
N ILE A 95 9.26 -4.48 -6.66
CA ILE A 95 9.43 -5.92 -6.82
C ILE A 95 10.27 -6.23 -8.05
N ALA A 96 10.91 -7.39 -8.05
CA ALA A 96 11.70 -7.84 -9.18
C ALA A 96 10.79 -8.31 -10.34
N PRO A 97 11.23 -8.22 -11.61
CA PRO A 97 10.45 -8.67 -12.76
C PRO A 97 9.93 -10.10 -12.64
N GLN A 98 10.70 -10.99 -12.02
CA GLN A 98 10.32 -12.40 -11.78
C GLN A 98 9.07 -12.54 -10.87
N GLN A 99 8.69 -11.48 -10.17
CA GLN A 99 7.54 -11.45 -9.26
C GLN A 99 6.28 -10.82 -9.91
N TYR A 100 6.40 -10.24 -11.10
CA TYR A 100 5.29 -9.52 -11.74
C TYR A 100 4.06 -10.40 -12.00
N HIS A 101 4.28 -11.66 -12.41
CA HIS A 101 3.18 -12.62 -12.61
C HIS A 101 2.37 -12.84 -11.32
N ILE A 102 3.04 -12.85 -10.16
CA ILE A 102 2.35 -13.00 -8.87
C ILE A 102 1.46 -11.79 -8.59
N ALA A 103 1.98 -10.58 -8.83
CA ALA A 103 1.20 -9.36 -8.65
C ALA A 103 0.01 -9.31 -9.60
N LEU A 104 0.20 -9.64 -10.88
CA LEU A 104 -0.83 -9.67 -11.91
C LEU A 104 -1.95 -10.66 -11.57
N HIS A 105 -1.60 -11.88 -11.18
CA HIS A 105 -2.59 -12.93 -10.87
C HIS A 105 -3.35 -12.68 -9.57
N ASN A 106 -2.79 -11.90 -8.65
CA ASN A 106 -3.43 -11.53 -7.40
C ASN A 106 -4.07 -10.13 -7.42
N ASP A 107 -4.14 -9.48 -8.59
CA ASP A 107 -4.69 -8.13 -8.75
C ASP A 107 -4.12 -7.15 -7.70
N ILE A 108 -2.78 -7.10 -7.60
CA ILE A 108 -2.06 -6.18 -6.71
C ILE A 108 -1.52 -5.03 -7.55
N ILE A 109 -1.87 -3.80 -7.16
CA ILE A 109 -1.35 -2.58 -7.78
C ILE A 109 0.11 -2.42 -7.41
N ILE A 110 1.02 -2.44 -8.39
CA ILE A 110 2.45 -2.32 -8.16
C ILE A 110 2.97 -0.90 -8.38
N SER A 111 4.08 -0.55 -7.72
CA SER A 111 4.73 0.74 -7.91
C SER A 111 5.74 0.67 -9.06
N ILE A 112 5.57 1.54 -10.05
CA ILE A 112 6.50 1.71 -11.17
C ILE A 112 7.19 3.08 -11.04
N PHE A 113 8.50 3.08 -11.25
CA PHE A 113 9.33 4.31 -11.18
C PHE A 113 10.56 4.24 -12.09
N ARG A 114 10.61 3.27 -13.02
CA ARG A 114 11.63 3.14 -14.05
C ARG A 114 11.00 2.63 -15.36
N PRO A 115 11.42 3.16 -16.52
CA PRO A 115 10.91 2.72 -17.83
C PRO A 115 11.07 1.22 -18.05
N GLU A 116 12.22 0.64 -17.66
CA GLU A 116 12.50 -0.79 -17.86
C GLU A 116 11.50 -1.69 -17.10
N CYS A 117 11.08 -1.23 -15.91
CA CYS A 117 10.07 -1.93 -15.11
C CYS A 117 8.69 -1.87 -15.79
N ALA A 118 8.34 -0.73 -16.38
CA ALA A 118 7.09 -0.58 -17.13
C ALA A 118 7.07 -1.51 -18.34
N LEU A 119 8.14 -1.51 -19.16
CA LEU A 119 8.23 -2.35 -20.35
C LEU A 119 8.18 -3.86 -20.01
N ALA A 120 8.91 -4.28 -18.98
CA ALA A 120 8.90 -5.68 -18.56
C ALA A 120 7.53 -6.13 -18.02
N TYR A 121 6.79 -5.24 -17.35
CA TYR A 121 5.44 -5.57 -16.90
C TYR A 121 4.41 -5.53 -18.03
N GLU A 122 4.54 -4.60 -18.97
CA GLU A 122 3.76 -4.55 -20.20
C GLU A 122 3.90 -5.85 -21.01
N GLU A 123 5.14 -6.31 -21.22
CA GLU A 123 5.41 -7.55 -21.96
C GLU A 123 4.67 -8.75 -21.35
N LEU A 124 4.73 -8.89 -20.03
CA LEU A 124 4.00 -9.94 -19.31
C LEU A 124 2.48 -9.79 -19.48
N CYS A 125 1.96 -8.57 -19.28
CA CYS A 125 0.53 -8.30 -19.36
C CYS A 125 0.00 -8.59 -20.76
N ALA A 126 0.73 -8.19 -21.81
CA ALA A 126 0.40 -8.46 -23.20
C ALA A 126 0.42 -9.98 -23.50
N ALA A 127 1.44 -10.69 -23.03
CA ALA A 127 1.56 -12.13 -23.24
C ALA A 127 0.41 -12.92 -22.58
N GLU A 128 -0.10 -12.43 -21.44
CA GLU A 128 -1.21 -13.06 -20.72
C GLU A 128 -2.59 -12.51 -21.11
N GLY A 129 -2.66 -11.49 -21.98
CA GLY A 129 -3.91 -10.84 -22.37
C GLY A 129 -4.63 -10.17 -21.21
N ARG A 130 -3.89 -9.64 -20.24
CA ARG A 130 -4.39 -9.02 -19.00
C ARG A 130 -3.95 -7.58 -18.88
N VAL A 131 -4.65 -6.81 -18.06
CA VAL A 131 -4.27 -5.44 -17.72
C VAL A 131 -3.61 -5.41 -16.36
N GLY A 132 -2.36 -4.92 -16.32
CA GLY A 132 -1.60 -4.71 -15.10
C GLY A 132 -1.94 -3.34 -14.49
N ARG A 133 -2.34 -3.34 -13.22
CA ARG A 133 -2.65 -2.10 -12.47
C ARG A 133 -1.38 -1.57 -11.82
N ILE A 134 -1.07 -0.30 -12.05
CA ILE A 134 0.14 0.33 -11.55
C ILE A 134 -0.13 1.67 -10.89
N GLN A 135 0.81 2.10 -10.06
CA GLN A 135 0.94 3.47 -9.58
C GLN A 135 2.35 3.98 -9.85
N ILE A 136 2.46 5.27 -10.14
CA ILE A 136 3.76 5.93 -10.35
C ILE A 136 4.25 6.45 -9.01
N LYS A 137 5.47 6.07 -8.62
CA LYS A 137 6.11 6.62 -7.44
C LYS A 137 7.07 7.72 -7.82
N ILE A 138 6.85 8.92 -7.25
CA ILE A 138 7.70 10.09 -7.44
C ILE A 138 8.68 10.22 -6.27
N GLU A 139 9.94 10.47 -6.58
CA GLU A 139 10.97 10.80 -5.58
C GLU A 139 11.02 12.31 -5.39
N THR A 140 10.64 12.76 -4.21
CA THR A 140 10.58 14.20 -3.87
C THR A 140 11.54 14.61 -2.75
N GLY A 141 12.49 13.73 -2.38
CA GLY A 141 13.51 14.06 -1.39
C GLY A 141 13.77 12.98 -0.34
N MET A 142 13.01 11.88 -0.33
CA MET A 142 13.25 10.74 0.56
C MET A 142 14.49 9.93 0.17
N ASN A 143 14.93 10.02 -1.09
CA ASN A 143 16.10 9.33 -1.66
C ASN A 143 16.11 7.80 -1.43
N ARG A 144 14.95 7.17 -1.58
CA ARG A 144 14.81 5.73 -1.40
C ARG A 144 14.33 5.00 -2.64
N LEU A 145 13.15 5.31 -3.13
CA LEU A 145 12.51 4.76 -4.34
C LEU A 145 11.66 5.84 -4.98
N GLY A 146 11.62 5.86 -6.30
CA GLY A 146 10.79 6.79 -7.07
C GLY A 146 11.52 7.29 -8.31
N VAL A 147 10.77 7.80 -9.28
CA VAL A 147 11.30 8.53 -10.41
C VAL A 147 11.47 10.01 -10.01
N ARG A 148 12.56 10.63 -10.41
CA ARG A 148 12.78 12.06 -10.14
C ARG A 148 11.89 12.92 -11.05
N PRO A 149 11.34 14.03 -10.53
CA PRO A 149 10.66 15.02 -11.36
C PRO A 149 11.59 15.56 -12.46
N GLY A 150 11.02 15.98 -13.57
CA GLY A 150 11.76 16.50 -14.71
C GLY A 150 11.93 15.45 -15.81
N GLU A 151 13.13 15.35 -16.39
CA GLU A 151 13.42 14.53 -17.55
C GLU A 151 13.13 13.03 -17.31
N ASP A 152 13.57 12.49 -16.18
CA ASP A 152 13.35 11.07 -15.83
C ASP A 152 11.86 10.74 -15.80
N LEU A 153 11.04 11.61 -15.19
CA LEU A 153 9.58 11.44 -15.17
C LEU A 153 8.98 11.56 -16.57
N ALA A 154 9.43 12.49 -17.39
CA ALA A 154 8.95 12.65 -18.76
C ALA A 154 9.23 11.39 -19.61
N VAL A 155 10.41 10.81 -19.48
CA VAL A 155 10.77 9.54 -20.13
C VAL A 155 9.85 8.40 -19.65
N LEU A 156 9.62 8.27 -18.34
CA LEU A 156 8.71 7.26 -17.81
C LEU A 156 7.29 7.43 -18.34
N LEU A 157 6.75 8.65 -18.35
CA LEU A 157 5.39 8.92 -18.85
C LEU A 157 5.26 8.60 -20.33
N THR A 158 6.27 8.94 -21.14
CA THR A 158 6.32 8.59 -22.57
C THR A 158 6.33 7.07 -22.76
N THR A 159 7.10 6.35 -21.95
CA THR A 159 7.14 4.89 -21.97
C THR A 159 5.76 4.30 -21.59
N LEU A 160 5.14 4.79 -20.53
CA LEU A 160 3.82 4.31 -20.10
C LEU A 160 2.72 4.59 -21.13
N ALA A 161 2.81 5.69 -21.88
CA ALA A 161 1.87 5.99 -22.97
C ALA A 161 1.94 4.96 -24.11
N ALA A 162 3.04 4.23 -24.25
CA ALA A 162 3.22 3.15 -25.21
C ALA A 162 2.87 1.75 -24.63
N CYS A 163 2.36 1.68 -23.41
CA CYS A 163 2.04 0.43 -22.71
C CYS A 163 0.52 0.22 -22.56
N PRO A 164 -0.18 -0.27 -23.60
CA PRO A 164 -1.65 -0.36 -23.59
C PRO A 164 -2.22 -1.37 -22.58
N HIS A 165 -1.42 -2.30 -22.09
CA HIS A 165 -1.84 -3.28 -21.08
C HIS A 165 -1.53 -2.83 -19.65
N LEU A 166 -1.04 -1.58 -19.45
CA LEU A 166 -0.87 -1.01 -18.12
C LEU A 166 -1.93 0.06 -17.82
N SER A 167 -2.57 -0.07 -16.67
CA SER A 167 -3.53 0.91 -16.15
C SER A 167 -2.92 1.69 -15.00
N VAL A 168 -2.72 3.00 -15.17
CA VAL A 168 -2.20 3.89 -14.13
C VAL A 168 -3.33 4.25 -13.17
N CYS A 169 -3.32 3.70 -11.96
CA CYS A 169 -4.32 3.93 -10.91
C CYS A 169 -4.05 5.19 -10.08
N GLY A 170 -2.82 5.70 -10.10
CA GLY A 170 -2.47 6.87 -9.31
C GLY A 170 -0.99 7.22 -9.34
N VAL A 171 -0.69 8.34 -8.70
CA VAL A 171 0.67 8.85 -8.50
C VAL A 171 0.83 9.16 -7.01
N TYR A 172 1.98 8.85 -6.43
CA TYR A 172 2.23 9.14 -5.03
C TYR A 172 3.69 9.46 -4.74
N SER A 173 3.93 10.13 -3.63
CA SER A 173 5.25 10.37 -3.06
C SER A 173 5.28 9.97 -1.58
N HIS A 174 6.43 10.18 -0.94
CA HIS A 174 6.62 9.90 0.48
C HIS A 174 7.40 11.04 1.12
N PHE A 175 6.79 11.69 2.09
CA PHE A 175 7.45 12.73 2.86
C PHE A 175 8.60 12.16 3.70
N ALA A 176 9.75 12.84 3.67
CA ALA A 176 10.92 12.41 4.42
C ALA A 176 10.85 12.84 5.90
N THR A 177 10.27 14.02 6.16
CA THR A 177 10.34 14.69 7.47
C THR A 177 8.98 15.14 8.03
N ALA A 178 7.86 14.57 7.55
CA ALA A 178 6.52 14.98 7.98
C ALA A 178 6.25 14.84 9.50
N THR A 179 7.05 14.07 10.22
CA THR A 179 6.95 13.92 11.69
C THR A 179 7.82 14.91 12.44
N ASN A 180 8.58 15.77 11.76
CA ASN A 180 9.41 16.78 12.39
C ASN A 180 8.59 18.03 12.71
N CYS A 181 8.03 18.08 13.90
CA CYS A 181 7.20 19.22 14.37
C CYS A 181 7.99 20.53 14.56
N VAL A 182 9.32 20.53 14.43
CA VAL A 182 10.16 21.72 14.69
C VAL A 182 10.42 22.51 13.40
N ASN A 183 10.46 21.82 12.24
CA ASN A 183 10.76 22.47 10.96
C ASN A 183 10.03 21.77 9.81
N ASP A 184 9.03 22.42 9.26
CA ASP A 184 8.21 21.92 8.14
C ASP A 184 8.74 22.35 6.76
N ALA A 185 9.80 23.17 6.70
CA ALA A 185 10.27 23.79 5.45
C ALA A 185 10.52 22.74 4.35
N PHE A 186 11.21 21.64 4.68
CA PHE A 186 11.50 20.58 3.71
C PHE A 186 10.23 19.80 3.31
N THR A 187 9.31 19.59 4.23
CA THR A 187 8.01 18.92 3.93
C THR A 187 7.16 19.79 3.01
N ILE A 188 7.18 21.11 3.18
CA ILE A 188 6.47 22.07 2.32
C ILE A 188 7.10 22.11 0.91
N GLU A 189 8.43 22.01 0.82
CA GLU A 189 9.14 21.99 -0.45
C GLU A 189 8.84 20.71 -1.25
N GLN A 190 8.69 19.55 -0.58
CA GLN A 190 8.34 18.27 -1.18
C GLN A 190 6.94 18.27 -1.81
#